data_2872c9a0151ddb6503340dcd7a1e94b6
#
_entry.id   2872c9a0151ddb6503340dcd7a1e94b6
#
_cell.length_a   1.000
_cell.length_b   1.000
_cell.length_c   1.000
_cell.angle_alpha   90.00
_cell.angle_beta   90.00
_cell.angle_gamma   90.00
#
_symmetry.space_group_name_H-M   'P 1'
#
loop_
_entity.id
_entity.type
_entity.pdbx_description
1 polymer ?
#
loop_
_entity_poly.entity_id
_entity_poly.type
_entity_poly.pdbx_seq_one_letter_code
_entity_poly.pdbx_strand_id
1 'polypeptide(L)'
;NKANGMTQEDTLSIIKGIASEFGSFSDATTSATLQASNLVANFGLSADSVGSLARNIQTVGGGTLEASLNSAELFGNMARTADVPVGEVMNDIAKSSELFAKFGQNGGANIAAAAISAKKLGLELSNVASIANSLLSFEDSIQKQMEAEVLLGKELNLEKAREMVFNNDIAGAMEEISQLVSPEEFQAMDAVRREALAAATGLDAAALSRAITAGGAAGGGITSSMRTGGAPAGGGGTDKMDMLIGAVNEGNANMVRAVQNQGVN
;
A
#
# COMPACT_ATOMS: atom_id res chain seq x y z
N ASN A 1 -27.10 -3.36 -19.90
CA ASN A 1 -25.87 -3.74 -19.14
C ASN A 1 -26.10 -4.90 -18.18
N LYS A 2 -26.49 -6.08 -18.72
CA LYS A 2 -26.68 -7.29 -17.92
C LYS A 2 -25.40 -8.13 -17.75
N ALA A 3 -24.25 -7.65 -18.22
CA ALA A 3 -23.02 -8.45 -18.26
C ALA A 3 -22.41 -8.72 -16.88
N ASN A 4 -22.66 -7.86 -15.86
CA ASN A 4 -22.07 -7.98 -14.51
C ASN A 4 -23.09 -8.07 -13.38
N GLY A 5 -24.36 -8.35 -13.67
CA GLY A 5 -25.41 -8.44 -12.65
C GLY A 5 -25.79 -7.10 -11.98
N MET A 6 -25.28 -5.98 -12.49
CA MET A 6 -25.53 -4.65 -11.95
C MET A 6 -26.87 -4.08 -12.42
N THR A 7 -27.54 -3.39 -11.52
CA THR A 7 -28.79 -2.68 -11.78
C THR A 7 -28.52 -1.32 -12.46
N GLN A 8 -29.58 -0.68 -12.97
CA GLN A 8 -29.47 0.70 -13.47
C GLN A 8 -29.14 1.69 -12.35
N GLU A 9 -29.58 1.39 -11.13
CA GLU A 9 -29.35 2.20 -9.95
C GLU A 9 -27.86 2.15 -9.52
N ASP A 10 -27.24 0.95 -9.58
CA ASP A 10 -25.80 0.78 -9.35
C ASP A 10 -24.98 1.56 -10.37
N THR A 11 -25.35 1.49 -11.65
CA THR A 11 -24.67 2.22 -12.73
C THR A 11 -24.79 3.75 -12.51
N LEU A 12 -25.96 4.23 -12.12
CA LEU A 12 -26.16 5.65 -11.83
C LEU A 12 -25.35 6.10 -10.61
N SER A 13 -25.23 5.27 -9.58
CA SER A 13 -24.41 5.55 -8.40
C SER A 13 -22.93 5.66 -8.75
N ILE A 14 -22.43 4.80 -9.64
CA ILE A 14 -21.05 4.87 -10.16
C ILE A 14 -20.81 6.17 -10.94
N ILE A 15 -21.72 6.53 -11.83
CA ILE A 15 -21.62 7.78 -12.60
C ILE A 15 -21.61 9.00 -11.66
N LYS A 16 -22.47 8.99 -10.63
CA LYS A 16 -22.48 10.05 -9.61
C LYS A 16 -21.17 10.08 -8.80
N GLY A 17 -20.64 8.94 -8.38
CA GLY A 17 -19.36 8.85 -7.66
C GLY A 17 -18.21 9.40 -8.48
N ILE A 18 -18.12 9.10 -9.77
CA ILE A 18 -17.14 9.67 -10.68
C ILE A 18 -17.38 11.20 -10.83
N ALA A 19 -18.60 11.62 -11.10
CA ALA A 19 -18.91 13.03 -11.32
C ALA A 19 -18.67 13.90 -10.08
N SER A 20 -18.86 13.36 -8.86
CA SER A 20 -18.59 14.09 -7.61
C SER A 20 -17.10 14.38 -7.44
N GLU A 21 -16.23 13.48 -7.84
CA GLU A 21 -14.78 13.65 -7.71
C GLU A 21 -14.16 14.46 -8.85
N PHE A 22 -14.68 14.30 -10.06
CA PHE A 22 -14.13 14.97 -11.27
C PHE A 22 -14.85 16.26 -11.65
N GLY A 23 -15.99 16.55 -10.99
CA GLY A 23 -16.75 17.78 -11.21
C GLY A 23 -17.53 17.82 -12.52
N SER A 24 -17.53 16.73 -13.30
CA SER A 24 -18.19 16.67 -14.61
C SER A 24 -18.73 15.27 -14.90
N PHE A 25 -19.96 15.24 -15.46
CA PHE A 25 -20.55 14.01 -16.01
C PHE A 25 -19.92 13.60 -17.36
N SER A 26 -19.22 14.52 -18.05
CA SER A 26 -18.59 14.22 -19.33
C SER A 26 -17.44 13.22 -19.20
N ASP A 27 -16.80 13.15 -18.03
CA ASP A 27 -15.72 12.22 -17.75
C ASP A 27 -16.22 10.80 -17.52
N ALA A 28 -17.50 10.62 -17.16
CA ALA A 28 -18.15 9.32 -17.01
C ALA A 28 -18.55 8.73 -18.38
N THR A 29 -17.56 8.49 -19.22
CA THR A 29 -17.75 7.82 -20.52
C THR A 29 -18.33 6.41 -20.33
N THR A 30 -18.88 5.83 -21.41
CA THR A 30 -19.36 4.44 -21.37
C THR A 30 -18.23 3.48 -20.99
N SER A 31 -17.01 3.71 -21.49
CA SER A 31 -15.81 2.93 -21.17
C SER A 31 -15.45 3.04 -19.69
N ALA A 32 -15.32 4.26 -19.17
CA ALA A 32 -15.02 4.52 -17.77
C ALA A 32 -16.07 3.91 -16.82
N THR A 33 -17.36 4.03 -17.19
CA THR A 33 -18.45 3.45 -16.40
C THR A 33 -18.38 1.92 -16.37
N LEU A 34 -18.02 1.26 -17.48
CA LEU A 34 -17.85 -0.20 -17.51
C LEU A 34 -16.65 -0.65 -16.67
N GLN A 35 -15.51 0.04 -16.77
CA GLN A 35 -14.33 -0.25 -15.94
C GLN A 35 -14.63 -0.03 -14.46
N ALA A 36 -15.27 1.06 -14.08
CA ALA A 36 -15.70 1.33 -12.72
C ALA A 36 -16.67 0.27 -12.20
N SER A 37 -17.60 -0.19 -13.05
CA SER A 37 -18.53 -1.30 -12.72
C SER A 37 -17.76 -2.60 -12.45
N ASN A 38 -16.71 -2.88 -13.20
CA ASN A 38 -15.84 -4.04 -12.97
C ASN A 38 -15.13 -3.95 -11.61
N LEU A 39 -14.65 -2.75 -11.22
CA LEU A 39 -14.02 -2.54 -9.91
C LEU A 39 -15.01 -2.80 -8.76
N VAL A 40 -16.24 -2.33 -8.88
CA VAL A 40 -17.31 -2.59 -7.89
C VAL A 40 -17.59 -4.09 -7.82
N ALA A 41 -17.85 -4.74 -8.96
CA ALA A 41 -18.26 -6.14 -9.02
C ALA A 41 -17.15 -7.12 -8.62
N ASN A 42 -15.91 -6.88 -9.05
CA ASN A 42 -14.83 -7.83 -8.90
C ASN A 42 -13.99 -7.64 -7.63
N PHE A 43 -13.97 -6.42 -7.09
CA PHE A 43 -13.13 -6.07 -5.94
C PHE A 43 -13.90 -5.53 -4.74
N GLY A 44 -15.22 -5.39 -4.86
CA GLY A 44 -16.09 -4.99 -3.74
C GLY A 44 -15.94 -3.53 -3.30
N LEU A 45 -15.53 -2.63 -4.23
CA LEU A 45 -15.50 -1.21 -3.94
C LEU A 45 -16.92 -0.63 -3.93
N SER A 46 -17.13 0.43 -3.14
CA SER A 46 -18.31 1.28 -3.31
C SER A 46 -18.16 2.20 -4.53
N ALA A 47 -19.27 2.70 -5.05
CA ALA A 47 -19.27 3.64 -6.17
C ALA A 47 -18.43 4.90 -5.87
N ASP A 48 -18.56 5.45 -4.65
CA ASP A 48 -17.80 6.60 -4.20
C ASP A 48 -16.30 6.28 -4.07
N SER A 49 -15.96 5.09 -3.54
CA SER A 49 -14.55 4.65 -3.43
C SER A 49 -13.87 4.52 -4.79
N VAL A 50 -14.61 4.14 -5.85
CA VAL A 50 -14.05 4.08 -7.21
C VAL A 50 -13.67 5.47 -7.71
N GLY A 51 -14.53 6.46 -7.52
CA GLY A 51 -14.25 7.86 -7.88
C GLY A 51 -13.02 8.40 -7.15
N SER A 52 -13.00 8.28 -5.82
CA SER A 52 -11.90 8.74 -4.98
C SER A 52 -10.58 8.05 -5.31
N LEU A 53 -10.60 6.73 -5.55
CA LEU A 53 -9.41 5.97 -5.95
C LEU A 53 -8.87 6.45 -7.29
N ALA A 54 -9.73 6.59 -8.31
CA ALA A 54 -9.33 7.08 -9.62
C ALA A 54 -8.75 8.50 -9.54
N ARG A 55 -9.33 9.36 -8.69
CA ARG A 55 -8.84 10.73 -8.44
C ARG A 55 -7.46 10.71 -7.79
N ASN A 56 -7.26 9.89 -6.77
CA ASN A 56 -5.97 9.74 -6.09
C ASN A 56 -4.88 9.30 -7.08
N ILE A 57 -5.16 8.27 -7.89
CA ILE A 57 -4.23 7.76 -8.91
C ILE A 57 -3.92 8.85 -9.95
N GLN A 58 -4.94 9.57 -10.43
CA GLN A 58 -4.77 10.64 -11.41
C GLN A 58 -3.90 11.78 -10.87
N THR A 59 -4.05 12.14 -9.60
CA THR A 59 -3.29 13.23 -8.95
C THR A 59 -1.78 12.95 -9.00
N VAL A 60 -1.38 11.69 -8.88
CA VAL A 60 0.04 11.27 -8.83
C VAL A 60 0.56 10.86 -10.21
N GLY A 61 -0.24 10.11 -10.95
CA GLY A 61 0.18 9.53 -12.23
C GLY A 61 -0.12 10.43 -13.44
N GLY A 62 -1.01 11.41 -13.28
CA GLY A 62 -1.57 12.15 -14.41
C GLY A 62 -2.44 11.24 -15.27
N GLY A 63 -2.72 11.66 -16.50
CA GLY A 63 -3.44 10.84 -17.48
C GLY A 63 -4.96 10.97 -17.39
N THR A 64 -5.65 10.04 -18.07
CA THR A 64 -7.10 10.03 -18.18
C THR A 64 -7.76 9.25 -17.04
N LEU A 65 -9.06 9.44 -16.88
CA LEU A 65 -9.86 8.64 -15.94
C LEU A 65 -9.75 7.13 -16.24
N GLU A 66 -9.82 6.73 -17.51
CA GLU A 66 -9.69 5.33 -17.92
C GLU A 66 -8.33 4.75 -17.55
N ALA A 67 -7.24 5.53 -17.70
CA ALA A 67 -5.91 5.12 -17.27
C ALA A 67 -5.84 4.88 -15.77
N SER A 68 -6.47 5.75 -14.98
CA SER A 68 -6.54 5.61 -13.52
C SER A 68 -7.38 4.40 -13.10
N LEU A 69 -8.48 4.12 -13.77
CA LEU A 69 -9.31 2.95 -13.53
C LEU A 69 -8.58 1.63 -13.88
N ASN A 70 -7.79 1.61 -14.97
CA ASN A 70 -6.93 0.48 -15.31
C ASN A 70 -5.86 0.25 -14.24
N SER A 71 -5.24 1.30 -13.70
CA SER A 71 -4.30 1.19 -12.59
C SER A 71 -4.97 0.66 -11.33
N ALA A 72 -6.20 1.10 -11.03
CA ALA A 72 -6.98 0.58 -9.92
C ALA A 72 -7.28 -0.92 -10.07
N GLU A 73 -7.62 -1.40 -11.27
CA GLU A 73 -7.80 -2.83 -11.55
C GLU A 73 -6.52 -3.61 -11.28
N LEU A 74 -5.38 -3.05 -11.68
CA LEU A 74 -4.09 -3.67 -11.43
C LEU A 74 -3.79 -3.77 -9.93
N PHE A 75 -4.09 -2.75 -9.13
CA PHE A 75 -3.94 -2.79 -7.67
C PHE A 75 -4.81 -3.88 -7.03
N GLY A 76 -6.06 -4.05 -7.50
CA GLY A 76 -6.94 -5.13 -7.09
C GLY A 76 -6.35 -6.52 -7.42
N ASN A 77 -5.76 -6.67 -8.59
CA ASN A 77 -5.09 -7.91 -8.99
C ASN A 77 -3.82 -8.17 -8.17
N MET A 78 -3.04 -7.14 -7.83
CA MET A 78 -1.89 -7.26 -6.93
C MET A 78 -2.33 -7.77 -5.55
N ALA A 79 -3.38 -7.18 -4.97
CA ALA A 79 -3.95 -7.61 -3.69
C ALA A 79 -4.43 -9.06 -3.73
N ARG A 80 -5.11 -9.47 -4.82
CA ARG A 80 -5.55 -10.85 -5.03
C ARG A 80 -4.38 -11.83 -5.12
N THR A 81 -3.31 -11.47 -5.85
CA THR A 81 -2.11 -12.29 -5.98
C THR A 81 -1.36 -12.42 -4.65
N ALA A 82 -1.44 -11.39 -3.81
CA ALA A 82 -0.81 -11.36 -2.49
C ALA A 82 -1.63 -12.10 -1.40
N ASP A 83 -2.81 -12.63 -1.76
CA ASP A 83 -3.73 -13.37 -0.88
C ASP A 83 -4.21 -12.54 0.33
N VAL A 84 -4.50 -11.25 0.08
CA VAL A 84 -5.06 -10.34 1.09
C VAL A 84 -6.51 -9.97 0.76
N PRO A 85 -7.31 -9.50 1.75
CA PRO A 85 -8.71 -9.08 1.52
C PRO A 85 -8.78 -7.90 0.54
N VAL A 86 -9.04 -8.19 -0.75
CA VAL A 86 -8.96 -7.21 -1.85
C VAL A 86 -9.83 -5.99 -1.60
N GLY A 87 -11.10 -6.22 -1.21
CA GLY A 87 -12.05 -5.13 -0.98
C GLY A 87 -11.60 -4.17 0.13
N GLU A 88 -11.01 -4.68 1.21
CA GLU A 88 -10.49 -3.86 2.29
C GLU A 88 -9.29 -3.04 1.83
N VAL A 89 -8.31 -3.69 1.19
CA VAL A 89 -7.12 -3.02 0.64
C VAL A 89 -7.52 -1.89 -0.30
N MET A 90 -8.41 -2.17 -1.25
CA MET A 90 -8.84 -1.19 -2.25
C MET A 90 -9.61 -0.02 -1.63
N ASN A 91 -10.46 -0.27 -0.63
CA ASN A 91 -11.15 0.79 0.10
C ASN A 91 -10.20 1.62 0.97
N ASP A 92 -9.19 0.99 1.60
CA ASP A 92 -8.16 1.71 2.36
C ASP A 92 -7.35 2.63 1.44
N ILE A 93 -6.94 2.14 0.26
CA ILE A 93 -6.25 2.95 -0.76
C ILE A 93 -7.13 4.12 -1.21
N ALA A 94 -8.41 3.89 -1.48
CA ALA A 94 -9.33 4.93 -1.94
C ALA A 94 -9.46 6.09 -0.93
N LYS A 95 -9.40 5.80 0.37
CA LYS A 95 -9.51 6.78 1.46
C LYS A 95 -8.21 7.51 1.78
N SER A 96 -7.08 7.11 1.20
CA SER A 96 -5.75 7.57 1.61
C SER A 96 -5.18 8.68 0.73
N SER A 97 -5.98 9.70 0.42
CA SER A 97 -5.59 10.83 -0.45
C SER A 97 -4.33 11.55 0.04
N GLU A 98 -4.14 11.69 1.35
CA GLU A 98 -2.95 12.32 1.93
C GLU A 98 -1.67 11.51 1.64
N LEU A 99 -1.74 10.18 1.75
CA LEU A 99 -0.60 9.31 1.39
C LEU A 99 -0.25 9.43 -0.10
N PHE A 100 -1.26 9.49 -0.97
CA PHE A 100 -1.02 9.73 -2.39
C PHE A 100 -0.33 11.05 -2.63
N ALA A 101 -0.80 12.13 -2.00
CA ALA A 101 -0.24 13.47 -2.17
C ALA A 101 1.21 13.58 -1.67
N LYS A 102 1.54 12.91 -0.56
CA LYS A 102 2.89 12.99 0.04
C LYS A 102 3.88 12.00 -0.55
N PHE A 103 3.46 10.78 -0.79
CA PHE A 103 4.36 9.66 -1.08
C PHE A 103 4.07 8.95 -2.40
N GLY A 104 2.97 9.30 -3.06
CA GLY A 104 2.56 8.62 -4.28
C GLY A 104 3.60 8.71 -5.38
N GLN A 105 3.97 7.57 -5.95
CA GLN A 105 4.86 7.45 -7.11
C GLN A 105 4.30 6.42 -8.07
N ASN A 106 4.70 6.51 -9.32
CA ASN A 106 4.35 5.53 -10.35
C ASN A 106 2.83 5.28 -10.45
N GLY A 107 2.04 6.37 -10.43
CA GLY A 107 0.58 6.27 -10.46
C GLY A 107 -0.03 5.65 -9.18
N GLY A 108 0.70 5.67 -8.05
CA GLY A 108 0.24 5.13 -6.78
C GLY A 108 0.55 3.66 -6.53
N ALA A 109 1.34 3.01 -7.40
CA ALA A 109 1.70 1.60 -7.25
C ALA A 109 2.43 1.31 -5.93
N ASN A 110 3.29 2.23 -5.47
CA ASN A 110 3.95 2.12 -4.17
C ASN A 110 2.97 2.20 -2.99
N ILE A 111 1.89 2.99 -3.09
CA ILE A 111 0.83 3.03 -2.06
C ILE A 111 0.03 1.73 -2.04
N ALA A 112 -0.25 1.16 -3.22
CA ALA A 112 -0.90 -0.15 -3.31
C ALA A 112 -0.02 -1.25 -2.69
N ALA A 113 1.28 -1.26 -2.96
CA ALA A 113 2.24 -2.17 -2.33
C ALA A 113 2.26 -2.00 -0.81
N ALA A 114 2.30 -0.76 -0.32
CA ALA A 114 2.26 -0.45 1.11
C ALA A 114 0.95 -0.93 1.78
N ALA A 115 -0.20 -0.75 1.12
CA ALA A 115 -1.49 -1.22 1.62
C ALA A 115 -1.54 -2.77 1.72
N ILE A 116 -0.98 -3.47 0.74
CA ILE A 116 -0.89 -4.92 0.73
C ILE A 116 0.03 -5.41 1.86
N SER A 117 1.21 -4.80 2.02
CA SER A 117 2.14 -5.14 3.11
C SER A 117 1.54 -4.85 4.47
N ALA A 118 0.82 -3.73 4.64
CA ALA A 118 0.07 -3.42 5.86
C ALA A 118 -0.93 -4.54 6.22
N LYS A 119 -1.75 -4.98 5.26
CA LYS A 119 -2.71 -6.07 5.51
C LYS A 119 -2.05 -7.39 5.86
N LYS A 120 -0.93 -7.73 5.25
CA LYS A 120 -0.13 -8.92 5.62
C LYS A 120 0.37 -8.86 7.06
N LEU A 121 0.70 -7.66 7.54
CA LEU A 121 1.14 -7.41 8.91
C LEU A 121 -0.01 -7.17 9.90
N GLY A 122 -1.26 -7.31 9.48
CA GLY A 122 -2.44 -7.03 10.32
C GLY A 122 -2.60 -5.54 10.67
N LEU A 123 -2.09 -4.67 9.81
CA LEU A 123 -2.15 -3.21 9.94
C LEU A 123 -3.16 -2.61 8.95
N GLU A 124 -3.57 -1.37 9.23
CA GLU A 124 -4.33 -0.53 8.31
C GLU A 124 -3.41 0.47 7.61
N LEU A 125 -3.83 1.02 6.48
CA LEU A 125 -3.05 2.00 5.75
C LEU A 125 -2.85 3.32 6.55
N SER A 126 -3.69 3.60 7.53
CA SER A 126 -3.51 4.67 8.53
C SER A 126 -2.26 4.48 9.39
N ASN A 127 -1.95 3.24 9.78
CA ASN A 127 -0.72 2.92 10.51
C ASN A 127 0.51 3.17 9.65
N VAL A 128 0.41 2.90 8.34
CA VAL A 128 1.47 3.20 7.36
C VAL A 128 1.76 4.69 7.29
N ALA A 129 0.70 5.52 7.26
CA ALA A 129 0.85 6.97 7.30
C ALA A 129 1.55 7.44 8.59
N SER A 130 1.21 6.85 9.72
CA SER A 130 1.83 7.15 11.02
C SER A 130 3.31 6.80 11.04
N ILE A 131 3.68 5.62 10.56
CA ILE A 131 5.09 5.20 10.40
C ILE A 131 5.84 6.20 9.53
N ALA A 132 5.33 6.48 8.33
CA ALA A 132 6.00 7.35 7.37
C ALA A 132 6.19 8.77 7.93
N ASN A 133 5.17 9.35 8.55
CA ASN A 133 5.26 10.68 9.15
C ASN A 133 6.23 10.70 10.35
N SER A 134 6.23 9.67 11.21
CA SER A 134 7.12 9.58 12.35
C SER A 134 8.58 9.46 11.92
N LEU A 135 8.88 8.59 10.95
CA LEU A 135 10.25 8.37 10.49
C LEU A 135 10.81 9.56 9.70
N LEU A 136 9.98 10.34 8.99
CA LEU A 136 10.41 11.56 8.29
C LEU A 136 10.65 12.75 9.22
N SER A 137 10.12 12.74 10.43
CA SER A 137 10.48 13.71 11.46
C SER A 137 11.82 13.31 12.09
N PHE A 138 12.93 13.50 11.34
CA PHE A 138 14.24 12.93 11.65
C PHE A 138 14.70 13.19 13.09
N GLU A 139 14.57 14.44 13.58
CA GLU A 139 14.97 14.81 14.93
C GLU A 139 14.19 14.02 15.99
N ASP A 140 12.85 14.06 15.91
CA ASP A 140 11.98 13.33 16.83
C ASP A 140 12.17 11.81 16.71
N SER A 141 12.35 11.30 15.50
CA SER A 141 12.56 9.87 15.25
C SER A 141 13.85 9.36 15.88
N ILE A 142 14.95 10.13 15.77
CA ILE A 142 16.24 9.78 16.36
C ILE A 142 16.15 9.85 17.88
N GLN A 143 15.50 10.89 18.44
CA GLN A 143 15.32 11.02 19.88
C GLN A 143 14.53 9.83 20.45
N LYS A 144 13.39 9.50 19.85
CA LYS A 144 12.56 8.34 20.28
C LYS A 144 13.30 7.02 20.15
N GLN A 145 14.11 6.86 19.09
CA GLN A 145 14.96 5.68 18.94
C GLN A 145 15.96 5.57 20.11
N MET A 146 16.67 6.66 20.45
CA MET A 146 17.62 6.68 21.54
C MET A 146 16.95 6.39 22.90
N GLU A 147 15.77 6.95 23.15
CA GLU A 147 14.98 6.66 24.36
C GLU A 147 14.61 5.18 24.43
N ALA A 148 14.15 4.59 23.32
CA ALA A 148 13.83 3.18 23.26
C ALA A 148 15.07 2.29 23.45
N GLU A 149 16.21 2.62 22.85
CA GLU A 149 17.47 1.90 23.01
C GLU A 149 17.96 1.86 24.45
N VAL A 150 17.86 3.00 25.17
CA VAL A 150 18.20 3.08 26.60
C VAL A 150 17.29 2.18 27.44
N LEU A 151 16.00 2.16 27.18
CA LEU A 151 15.03 1.34 27.93
C LEU A 151 15.15 -0.15 27.61
N LEU A 152 15.44 -0.48 26.35
CA LEU A 152 15.58 -1.86 25.89
C LEU A 152 16.95 -2.46 26.23
N GLY A 153 17.99 -1.61 26.40
CA GLY A 153 19.37 -2.05 26.53
C GLY A 153 19.93 -2.66 25.25
N LYS A 154 19.38 -2.29 24.10
CA LYS A 154 19.69 -2.85 22.78
C LYS A 154 19.67 -1.72 21.73
N GLU A 155 20.59 -1.75 20.78
CA GLU A 155 20.57 -0.88 19.61
C GLU A 155 19.41 -1.23 18.69
N LEU A 156 18.71 -0.20 18.20
CA LEU A 156 17.65 -0.31 17.20
C LEU A 156 18.15 0.32 15.90
N ASN A 157 18.11 -0.42 14.79
CA ASN A 157 18.49 0.14 13.51
C ASN A 157 17.27 0.63 12.73
N LEU A 158 16.83 1.86 13.01
CA LEU A 158 15.76 2.53 12.26
C LEU A 158 16.29 3.39 11.09
N GLU A 159 17.61 3.48 10.90
CA GLU A 159 18.21 4.29 9.82
C GLU A 159 17.75 3.78 8.46
N LYS A 160 17.79 2.47 8.25
CA LYS A 160 17.34 1.84 7.01
C LYS A 160 15.85 2.08 6.74
N ALA A 161 15.01 1.98 7.77
CA ALA A 161 13.58 2.26 7.63
C ALA A 161 13.32 3.74 7.28
N ARG A 162 14.08 4.68 7.88
CA ARG A 162 14.03 6.12 7.52
C ARG A 162 14.45 6.36 6.08
N GLU A 163 15.53 5.74 5.62
CA GLU A 163 15.99 5.84 4.24
C GLU A 163 14.95 5.30 3.26
N MET A 164 14.33 4.17 3.55
CA MET A 164 13.27 3.59 2.74
C MET A 164 12.07 4.53 2.62
N VAL A 165 11.59 5.11 3.73
CA VAL A 165 10.49 6.08 3.70
C VAL A 165 10.87 7.33 2.93
N PHE A 166 12.08 7.84 3.10
CA PHE A 166 12.60 8.99 2.34
C PHE A 166 12.59 8.73 0.83
N ASN A 167 12.87 7.51 0.42
CA ASN A 167 12.82 7.06 -0.97
C ASN A 167 11.42 6.61 -1.43
N ASN A 168 10.37 6.83 -0.60
CA ASN A 168 8.98 6.42 -0.83
C ASN A 168 8.77 4.88 -0.90
N ASP A 169 9.71 4.09 -0.41
CA ASP A 169 9.56 2.64 -0.17
C ASP A 169 8.97 2.38 1.22
N ILE A 170 7.69 2.70 1.37
CA ILE A 170 7.00 2.56 2.65
C ILE A 170 6.73 1.08 2.97
N ALA A 171 6.52 0.26 1.95
CA ALA A 171 6.32 -1.17 2.11
C ALA A 171 7.56 -1.84 2.71
N GLY A 172 8.75 -1.55 2.19
CA GLY A 172 10.01 -2.02 2.74
C GLY A 172 10.28 -1.52 4.16
N ALA A 173 9.96 -0.26 4.45
CA ALA A 173 10.12 0.29 5.80
C ALA A 173 9.24 -0.44 6.84
N MET A 174 8.01 -0.83 6.50
CA MET A 174 7.15 -1.61 7.38
C MET A 174 7.69 -3.03 7.62
N GLU A 175 8.22 -3.66 6.58
CA GLU A 175 8.86 -4.97 6.71
C GLU A 175 10.08 -4.89 7.63
N GLU A 176 10.93 -3.90 7.47
CA GLU A 176 12.07 -3.64 8.36
C GLU A 176 11.64 -3.46 9.82
N ILE A 177 10.59 -2.65 10.06
CA ILE A 177 10.02 -2.45 11.41
C ILE A 177 9.48 -3.75 12.01
N SER A 178 8.84 -4.59 11.22
CA SER A 178 8.27 -5.86 11.70
C SER A 178 9.33 -6.87 12.18
N GLN A 179 10.59 -6.64 11.80
CA GLN A 179 11.74 -7.50 12.10
C GLN A 179 12.69 -6.90 13.17
N LEU A 180 12.39 -5.73 13.74
CA LEU A 180 13.26 -5.07 14.74
C LEU A 180 13.51 -5.92 15.99
N VAL A 181 12.51 -6.67 16.41
CA VAL A 181 12.56 -7.60 17.55
C VAL A 181 11.77 -8.86 17.22
N SER A 182 12.14 -9.99 17.84
CA SER A 182 11.34 -11.20 17.66
C SER A 182 10.01 -11.14 18.42
N PRO A 183 8.99 -11.91 18.02
CA PRO A 183 7.73 -12.00 18.76
C PRO A 183 7.92 -12.38 20.24
N GLU A 184 8.84 -13.28 20.53
CA GLU A 184 9.17 -13.74 21.88
C GLU A 184 9.81 -12.62 22.69
N GLU A 185 10.76 -11.88 22.08
CA GLU A 185 11.42 -10.74 22.70
C GLU A 185 10.39 -9.65 23.04
N PHE A 186 9.48 -9.32 22.10
CA PHE A 186 8.43 -8.35 22.34
C PHE A 186 7.47 -8.78 23.46
N GLN A 187 7.10 -10.07 23.51
CA GLN A 187 6.22 -10.58 24.55
C GLN A 187 6.87 -10.55 25.94
N ALA A 188 8.17 -10.70 26.02
CA ALA A 188 8.93 -10.64 27.27
C ALA A 188 9.11 -9.18 27.79
N MET A 189 8.86 -8.17 26.99
CA MET A 189 8.97 -6.75 27.39
C MET A 189 7.85 -6.35 28.35
N ASP A 190 8.18 -5.49 29.30
CA ASP A 190 7.19 -4.78 30.11
C ASP A 190 6.46 -3.68 29.29
N ALA A 191 5.42 -3.10 29.87
CA ALA A 191 4.60 -2.10 29.19
C ALA A 191 5.39 -0.85 28.76
N VAL A 192 6.36 -0.41 29.56
CA VAL A 192 7.15 0.80 29.28
C VAL A 192 8.06 0.57 28.07
N ARG A 193 8.70 -0.60 27.99
CA ARG A 193 9.56 -0.96 26.86
C ARG A 193 8.77 -1.14 25.57
N ARG A 194 7.58 -1.77 25.62
CA ARG A 194 6.70 -1.89 24.46
C ARG A 194 6.25 -0.54 23.94
N GLU A 195 5.89 0.36 24.84
CA GLU A 195 5.45 1.72 24.48
C GLU A 195 6.58 2.54 23.86
N ALA A 196 7.79 2.46 24.43
CA ALA A 196 8.96 3.13 23.87
C ALA A 196 9.31 2.63 22.47
N LEU A 197 9.29 1.31 22.25
CA LEU A 197 9.52 0.73 20.94
C LEU A 197 8.43 1.14 19.94
N ALA A 198 7.18 1.16 20.37
CA ALA A 198 6.06 1.59 19.55
C ALA A 198 6.19 3.08 19.15
N ALA A 199 6.53 3.94 20.11
CA ALA A 199 6.76 5.36 19.85
C ALA A 199 7.91 5.61 18.87
N ALA A 200 9.00 4.83 18.98
CA ALA A 200 10.14 4.93 18.05
C ALA A 200 9.78 4.57 16.60
N THR A 201 8.81 3.66 16.40
CA THR A 201 8.35 3.25 15.07
C THR A 201 7.20 4.08 14.53
N GLY A 202 6.56 4.91 15.36
CA GLY A 202 5.37 5.68 14.98
C GLY A 202 4.07 4.88 15.01
N LEU A 203 4.07 3.73 15.68
CA LEU A 203 2.90 2.88 15.91
C LEU A 203 2.43 2.96 17.36
N ASP A 204 1.22 2.50 17.62
CA ASP A 204 0.81 2.10 18.97
C ASP A 204 1.31 0.68 19.30
N ALA A 205 1.36 0.34 20.59
CA ALA A 205 1.89 -0.96 21.04
C ALA A 205 1.08 -2.15 20.50
N ALA A 206 -0.23 -1.99 20.27
CA ALA A 206 -1.08 -3.04 19.73
C ALA A 206 -0.84 -3.27 18.23
N ALA A 207 -0.70 -2.20 17.45
CA ALA A 207 -0.35 -2.27 16.04
C ALA A 207 1.06 -2.86 15.85
N LEU A 208 2.04 -2.42 16.64
CA LEU A 208 3.38 -2.96 16.61
C LEU A 208 3.41 -4.46 16.96
N SER A 209 2.65 -4.88 17.99
CA SER A 209 2.50 -6.30 18.35
C SER A 209 1.99 -7.15 17.18
N ARG A 210 0.98 -6.66 16.46
CA ARG A 210 0.47 -7.35 15.26
C ARG A 210 1.53 -7.46 14.17
N ALA A 211 2.23 -6.36 13.88
CA ALA A 211 3.26 -6.31 12.84
C ALA A 211 4.41 -7.27 13.14
N ILE A 212 4.93 -7.28 14.36
CA ILE A 212 6.03 -8.18 14.78
C ILE A 212 5.57 -9.65 14.74
N THR A 213 4.35 -9.95 15.22
CA THR A 213 3.84 -11.32 15.23
C THR A 213 3.65 -11.84 13.81
N ALA A 214 3.11 -11.03 12.90
CA ALA A 214 2.92 -11.40 11.50
C ALA A 214 4.26 -11.47 10.75
N GLY A 215 5.16 -10.50 10.95
CA GLY A 215 6.50 -10.49 10.35
C GLY A 215 7.36 -11.66 10.82
N GLY A 216 7.32 -11.98 12.11
CA GLY A 216 8.01 -13.16 12.68
C GLY A 216 7.50 -14.50 12.13
N ALA A 217 6.19 -14.61 11.90
CA ALA A 217 5.61 -15.79 11.27
C ALA A 217 6.07 -15.97 9.80
N ALA A 218 6.21 -14.86 9.07
CA ALA A 218 6.74 -14.86 7.70
C ALA A 218 8.24 -15.17 7.65
N GLY A 219 9.03 -14.65 8.60
CA GLY A 219 10.48 -14.89 8.73
C GLY A 219 10.83 -16.28 9.26
N GLY A 220 10.00 -16.86 10.12
CA GLY A 220 10.22 -18.19 10.70
C GLY A 220 10.24 -19.34 9.69
N GLY A 221 9.61 -19.15 8.52
CA GLY A 221 9.66 -20.12 7.42
C GLY A 221 11.02 -20.18 6.70
N ILE A 222 11.80 -19.11 6.74
CA ILE A 222 13.08 -19.00 6.01
C ILE A 222 14.26 -19.46 6.88
N THR A 223 14.23 -19.18 8.18
CA THR A 223 15.35 -19.54 9.08
C THR A 223 15.39 -21.03 9.43
N SER A 224 14.26 -21.73 9.38
CA SER A 224 14.20 -23.17 9.64
C SER A 224 14.77 -24.03 8.50
N SER A 225 14.75 -23.50 7.24
CA SER A 225 15.30 -24.22 6.07
C SER A 225 16.79 -24.03 5.86
N MET A 226 17.44 -23.04 6.50
CA MET A 226 18.89 -22.79 6.32
C MET A 226 19.79 -23.65 7.23
N ARG A 227 19.25 -24.49 8.11
CA ARG A 227 20.03 -25.35 8.99
C ARG A 227 20.37 -26.75 8.45
N THR A 228 19.82 -27.10 7.29
CA THR A 228 20.21 -28.30 6.56
C THR A 228 20.57 -27.93 5.14
N GLY A 229 21.87 -28.02 4.80
CA GLY A 229 22.47 -27.62 3.55
C GLY A 229 21.72 -28.11 2.31
N GLY A 230 21.19 -27.18 1.56
CA GLY A 230 20.59 -27.39 0.24
C GLY A 230 20.39 -26.02 -0.42
N ALA A 231 20.74 -25.91 -1.69
CA ALA A 231 20.77 -24.70 -2.48
C ALA A 231 19.44 -23.91 -2.49
N PRO A 232 19.48 -22.57 -2.69
CA PRO A 232 18.31 -21.70 -2.57
C PRO A 232 17.32 -21.92 -3.72
N ALA A 233 16.12 -22.38 -3.40
CA ALA A 233 14.99 -22.33 -4.31
C ALA A 233 14.20 -21.03 -4.04
N GLY A 234 14.09 -20.21 -5.08
CA GLY A 234 13.66 -18.83 -5.11
C GLY A 234 12.44 -18.43 -4.27
N GLY A 235 12.57 -17.29 -3.63
CA GLY A 235 11.48 -16.54 -3.02
C GLY A 235 10.53 -15.97 -4.07
N GLY A 236 9.47 -16.70 -4.38
CA GLY A 236 8.59 -16.39 -5.51
C GLY A 236 7.47 -15.38 -5.24
N GLY A 237 7.52 -14.62 -4.16
CA GLY A 237 6.48 -13.65 -3.81
C GLY A 237 6.85 -12.20 -4.11
N THR A 238 8.05 -11.80 -3.74
CA THR A 238 8.59 -10.45 -4.01
C THR A 238 8.87 -10.24 -5.49
N ASP A 239 9.47 -11.24 -6.17
CA ASP A 239 9.78 -11.15 -7.60
C ASP A 239 8.53 -10.96 -8.48
N LYS A 240 7.38 -11.55 -8.12
CA LYS A 240 6.13 -11.36 -8.84
C LYS A 240 5.53 -9.97 -8.62
N MET A 241 5.69 -9.41 -7.41
CA MET A 241 5.21 -8.07 -7.10
C MET A 241 6.08 -7.01 -7.77
N ASP A 242 7.40 -7.19 -7.78
CA ASP A 242 8.34 -6.33 -8.50
C ASP A 242 8.11 -6.40 -10.03
N MET A 243 7.81 -7.57 -10.58
CA MET A 243 7.40 -7.72 -11.99
C MET A 243 6.08 -6.99 -12.29
N LEU A 244 5.09 -7.03 -11.38
CA LEU A 244 3.83 -6.32 -11.54
C LEU A 244 4.00 -4.81 -11.42
N ILE A 245 4.82 -4.35 -10.48
CA ILE A 245 5.18 -2.93 -10.34
C ILE A 245 5.95 -2.46 -11.58
N GLY A 246 6.85 -3.28 -12.11
CA GLY A 246 7.56 -3.03 -13.37
C GLY A 246 6.61 -2.91 -14.56
N ALA A 247 5.64 -3.80 -14.68
CA ALA A 247 4.62 -3.77 -15.73
C ALA A 247 3.71 -2.53 -15.67
N VAL A 248 3.38 -2.06 -14.45
CA VAL A 248 2.65 -0.79 -14.24
C VAL A 248 3.48 0.39 -14.73
N ASN A 249 4.76 0.41 -14.42
CA ASN A 249 5.67 1.48 -14.82
C ASN A 249 5.85 1.53 -16.35
N GLU A 250 6.00 0.39 -16.99
CA GLU A 250 6.09 0.31 -18.46
C GLU A 250 4.77 0.69 -19.13
N GLY A 251 3.63 0.26 -18.59
CA GLY A 251 2.31 0.64 -19.06
C GLY A 251 2.07 2.14 -18.98
N ASN A 252 2.40 2.77 -17.87
CA ASN A 252 2.28 4.21 -17.69
C ASN A 252 3.24 5.00 -18.58
N ALA A 253 4.49 4.54 -18.74
CA ALA A 253 5.47 5.18 -19.63
C ALA A 253 5.05 5.11 -21.11
N ASN A 254 4.48 3.98 -21.55
CA ASN A 254 3.96 3.81 -22.90
C ASN A 254 2.72 4.69 -23.15
N MET A 255 1.86 4.86 -22.14
CA MET A 255 0.68 5.71 -22.25
C MET A 255 1.04 7.19 -22.33
N VAL A 256 2.00 7.65 -21.54
CA VAL A 256 2.54 9.03 -21.61
C VAL A 256 3.14 9.30 -23.00
N ARG A 257 3.89 8.35 -23.56
CA ARG A 257 4.43 8.46 -24.95
C ARG A 257 3.33 8.49 -26.01
N ALA A 258 2.27 7.70 -25.83
CA ALA A 258 1.15 7.68 -26.77
C ALA A 258 0.38 9.01 -26.78
N VAL A 259 0.17 9.62 -25.60
CA VAL A 259 -0.47 10.93 -25.46
C VAL A 259 0.41 12.05 -26.05
N GLN A 260 1.74 12.00 -25.85
CA GLN A 260 2.66 12.98 -26.44
C GLN A 260 2.72 12.87 -27.97
N ASN A 261 2.56 11.69 -28.54
CA ASN A 261 2.55 11.50 -30.02
C ASN A 261 1.23 11.90 -30.67
N GLN A 262 0.11 12.02 -29.95
CA GLN A 262 -1.17 12.50 -30.49
C GLN A 262 -1.32 14.01 -30.44
N GLY A 263 -0.43 14.73 -29.75
CA GLY A 263 -0.44 16.19 -29.64
C GLY A 263 0.35 16.94 -30.70
N VAL A 264 0.90 16.25 -31.71
CA VAL A 264 1.69 16.84 -32.82
C VAL A 264 1.08 16.41 -34.15
N ASN A 265 -0.11 16.97 -34.45
CA ASN A 265 -0.64 17.10 -35.81
C ASN A 265 -1.67 18.26 -35.84
#